data_89f3d44054e9a754e3ad695d51274113
#
_entry.id   89f3d44054e9a754e3ad695d51274113
#
_cell.length_a   1.000
_cell.length_b   1.000
_cell.length_c   1.000
_cell.angle_alpha   90.00
_cell.angle_beta   90.00
_cell.angle_gamma   90.00
#
_symmetry.space_group_name_H-M   'P 1'
#
loop_
_entity.id
_entity.type
_entity.pdbx_description
1 polymer ?
#
loop_
_entity_poly.entity_id
_entity_poly.type
_entity_poly.pdbx_seq_one_letter_code
_entity_poly.pdbx_strand_id
1 'polypeptide(L)'
;MIKKTLYFGNPAYLSLRNGQLVIRLPEVEKVELPDILKQETVRTIPTEDIGVVVLDNKQITITQGALAELVANSAAVITCDSKCMPTGMLLPLSGNTLYQERFRNQIEAAIPLRKQLWQQTVKAKIENQAYCLQKNTSKSFVPLHVLARKVRSDDADNHEAQAAAYYWKNLFSDGFTRDKDGIPPNNLLNYGYAILRAVIARALVGSGLLPVYGIHHHNRYNAYCLADDIMEPYRPFVDDLVISTMKKMEVSDDLTVALKREMLSIPVLDVVIGGKRSPLMIAAGLTTASLAKCYNGDAREISYPSFL
;
A
#
# COMPACT_ATOMS: atom_id res chain seq x y z
N MET A 1 -16.19 -4.34 -6.59
CA MET A 1 -16.03 -3.04 -7.31
C MET A 1 -14.65 -2.47 -7.01
N ILE A 2 -13.96 -1.91 -8.01
CA ILE A 2 -12.64 -1.26 -7.83
C ILE A 2 -12.90 0.12 -7.24
N LYS A 3 -12.40 0.36 -6.02
CA LYS A 3 -12.57 1.66 -5.34
C LYS A 3 -11.55 2.69 -5.83
N LYS A 4 -11.95 3.96 -5.83
CA LYS A 4 -11.16 5.09 -6.31
C LYS A 4 -10.10 5.51 -5.28
N THR A 5 -8.96 6.00 -5.78
CA THR A 5 -7.97 6.74 -4.99
C THR A 5 -8.11 8.22 -5.30
N LEU A 6 -8.28 9.03 -4.27
CA LEU A 6 -8.38 10.49 -4.37
C LEU A 6 -7.12 11.13 -3.79
N TYR A 7 -6.60 12.15 -4.49
CA TYR A 7 -5.44 12.92 -4.06
C TYR A 7 -5.77 14.41 -4.06
N PHE A 8 -5.50 15.06 -2.94
CA PHE A 8 -5.70 16.48 -2.74
C PHE A 8 -4.37 17.16 -2.46
N GLY A 9 -3.71 17.68 -3.50
CA GLY A 9 -2.45 18.43 -3.42
C GLY A 9 -2.66 19.96 -3.38
N ASN A 10 -3.89 20.43 -3.55
CA ASN A 10 -4.27 21.83 -3.49
C ASN A 10 -5.26 22.09 -2.35
N PRO A 11 -5.42 23.35 -1.90
CA PRO A 11 -6.47 23.71 -0.95
C PRO A 11 -7.85 23.21 -1.41
N ALA A 12 -8.58 22.58 -0.49
CA ALA A 12 -9.89 22.02 -0.78
C ALA A 12 -10.79 22.04 0.46
N TYR A 13 -12.11 22.21 0.25
CA TYR A 13 -13.13 21.99 1.26
C TYR A 13 -13.85 20.68 0.96
N LEU A 14 -13.76 19.74 1.88
CA LEU A 14 -14.34 18.41 1.77
C LEU A 14 -15.48 18.26 2.77
N SER A 15 -16.67 17.98 2.28
CA SER A 15 -17.86 17.80 3.11
C SER A 15 -18.69 16.61 2.64
N LEU A 16 -19.68 16.21 3.44
CA LEU A 16 -20.60 15.13 3.13
C LEU A 16 -21.97 15.69 2.75
N ARG A 17 -22.56 15.17 1.68
CA ARG A 17 -23.95 15.40 1.32
C ARG A 17 -24.54 14.17 0.66
N ASN A 18 -25.64 13.64 1.19
CA ASN A 18 -26.38 12.50 0.62
C ASN A 18 -25.49 11.28 0.29
N GLY A 19 -24.60 10.88 1.21
CA GLY A 19 -23.67 9.76 1.00
C GLY A 19 -22.55 10.02 -0.01
N GLN A 20 -22.37 11.27 -0.41
CA GLN A 20 -21.35 11.67 -1.37
C GLN A 20 -20.33 12.63 -0.72
N LEU A 21 -19.05 12.41 -1.01
CA LEU A 21 -18.00 13.37 -0.73
C LEU A 21 -18.14 14.55 -1.69
N VAL A 22 -18.39 15.73 -1.15
CA VAL A 22 -18.48 16.99 -1.90
C VAL A 22 -17.14 17.69 -1.83
N ILE A 23 -16.57 18.01 -2.99
CA ILE A 23 -15.26 18.64 -3.16
C ILE A 23 -15.46 20.04 -3.71
N ARG A 24 -14.99 21.05 -2.98
CA ARG A 24 -14.97 22.47 -3.42
C ARG A 24 -13.54 22.96 -3.42
N LEU A 25 -13.14 23.68 -4.46
CA LEU A 25 -11.82 24.28 -4.61
C LEU A 25 -11.90 25.77 -4.35
N PRO A 26 -11.21 26.33 -3.33
CA PRO A 26 -11.30 27.75 -2.97
C PRO A 26 -10.88 28.72 -4.09
N GLU A 27 -9.97 28.30 -4.97
CA GLU A 27 -9.50 29.12 -6.10
C GLU A 27 -10.63 29.43 -7.08
N VAL A 28 -11.60 28.55 -7.20
CA VAL A 28 -12.75 28.72 -8.09
C VAL A 28 -13.82 29.60 -7.45
N GLU A 29 -13.91 29.63 -6.12
CA GLU A 29 -14.84 30.52 -5.40
C GLU A 29 -14.45 32.01 -5.46
N LYS A 30 -13.14 32.29 -5.69
CA LYS A 30 -12.61 33.67 -5.79
C LYS A 30 -12.77 34.29 -7.17
N VAL A 31 -13.13 33.53 -8.19
CA VAL A 31 -13.37 34.02 -9.53
C VAL A 31 -14.84 34.45 -9.59
N GLU A 32 -15.13 35.69 -10.06
CA GLU A 32 -16.49 36.17 -10.35
C GLU A 32 -17.07 35.40 -11.54
N LEU A 33 -17.45 34.17 -11.31
CA LEU A 33 -18.17 33.33 -12.27
C LEU A 33 -19.68 33.42 -12.02
N PRO A 34 -20.51 33.35 -13.06
CA PRO A 34 -21.95 33.18 -12.91
C PRO A 34 -22.27 31.95 -12.03
N ASP A 35 -23.33 32.03 -11.21
CA ASP A 35 -23.70 30.98 -10.27
C ASP A 35 -23.88 29.58 -10.91
N ILE A 36 -24.27 29.53 -12.16
CA ILE A 36 -24.39 28.30 -12.96
C ILE A 36 -23.01 27.64 -13.14
N LEU A 37 -21.96 28.43 -13.46
CA LEU A 37 -20.59 27.90 -13.60
C LEU A 37 -19.94 27.58 -12.24
N LYS A 38 -20.34 28.22 -11.15
CA LYS A 38 -19.92 27.86 -9.79
C LYS A 38 -20.48 26.52 -9.36
N GLN A 39 -21.69 26.16 -9.79
CA GLN A 39 -22.25 24.80 -9.53
C GLN A 39 -21.50 23.69 -10.27
N GLU A 40 -20.99 23.94 -11.47
CA GLU A 40 -20.18 22.98 -12.24
C GLU A 40 -18.80 22.74 -11.62
N THR A 41 -18.34 23.58 -10.70
CA THR A 41 -17.04 23.45 -10.02
C THR A 41 -17.09 22.56 -8.78
N VAL A 42 -18.27 22.20 -8.31
CA VAL A 42 -18.48 21.27 -7.20
C VAL A 42 -18.49 19.83 -7.73
N ARG A 43 -17.49 19.06 -7.37
CA ARG A 43 -17.44 17.63 -7.70
C ARG A 43 -17.99 16.80 -6.56
N THR A 44 -18.75 15.77 -6.88
CA THR A 44 -19.27 14.81 -5.91
C THR A 44 -18.84 13.39 -6.28
N ILE A 45 -18.53 12.59 -5.27
CA ILE A 45 -18.11 11.20 -5.44
C ILE A 45 -18.83 10.37 -4.38
N PRO A 46 -19.55 9.29 -4.73
CA PRO A 46 -20.11 8.37 -3.75
C PRO A 46 -19.02 7.85 -2.81
N THR A 47 -19.26 7.93 -1.50
CA THR A 47 -18.26 7.52 -0.49
C THR A 47 -17.97 6.02 -0.55
N GLU A 48 -18.93 5.21 -0.96
CA GLU A 48 -18.76 3.77 -1.18
C GLU A 48 -17.76 3.43 -2.31
N ASP A 49 -17.58 4.32 -3.28
CA ASP A 49 -16.62 4.16 -4.36
C ASP A 49 -15.18 4.52 -3.96
N ILE A 50 -14.98 5.10 -2.78
CA ILE A 50 -13.67 5.60 -2.33
C ILE A 50 -12.96 4.53 -1.52
N GLY A 51 -11.71 4.23 -1.88
CA GLY A 51 -10.84 3.28 -1.17
C GLY A 51 -9.72 3.95 -0.39
N VAL A 52 -9.10 4.97 -1.00
CA VAL A 52 -8.00 5.71 -0.39
C VAL A 52 -8.19 7.21 -0.67
N VAL A 53 -7.94 8.03 0.35
CA VAL A 53 -7.89 9.49 0.25
C VAL A 53 -6.55 9.96 0.75
N VAL A 54 -5.82 10.75 -0.04
CA VAL A 54 -4.55 11.35 0.36
C VAL A 54 -4.72 12.86 0.49
N LEU A 55 -4.51 13.37 1.69
CA LEU A 55 -4.60 14.79 2.04
C LEU A 55 -3.18 15.37 2.09
N ASP A 56 -2.73 15.98 0.99
CA ASP A 56 -1.36 16.45 0.79
C ASP A 56 -1.27 17.98 0.67
N ASN A 57 -2.13 18.69 1.39
CA ASN A 57 -2.05 20.15 1.47
C ASN A 57 -2.50 20.66 2.85
N LYS A 58 -1.74 21.61 3.41
CA LYS A 58 -2.00 22.17 4.75
C LYS A 58 -3.32 22.95 4.87
N GLN A 59 -3.89 23.41 3.75
CA GLN A 59 -5.12 24.19 3.70
C GLN A 59 -6.35 23.36 3.32
N ILE A 60 -6.27 22.03 3.47
CA ILE A 60 -7.45 21.18 3.31
C ILE A 60 -8.30 21.26 4.56
N THR A 61 -9.57 21.53 4.38
CA THR A 61 -10.60 21.43 5.44
C THR A 61 -11.49 20.25 5.11
N ILE A 62 -11.69 19.35 6.06
CA ILE A 62 -12.59 18.21 5.93
C ILE A 62 -13.56 18.18 7.12
N THR A 63 -14.84 17.99 6.85
CA THR A 63 -15.83 17.92 7.92
C THR A 63 -15.76 16.56 8.63
N GLN A 64 -16.10 16.56 9.93
CA GLN A 64 -16.17 15.32 10.71
C GLN A 64 -17.12 14.29 10.07
N GLY A 65 -18.29 14.73 9.56
CA GLY A 65 -19.23 13.84 8.87
C GLY A 65 -18.62 13.17 7.63
N ALA A 66 -17.80 13.89 6.85
CA ALA A 66 -17.11 13.30 5.70
C ALA A 66 -16.06 12.28 6.14
N LEU A 67 -15.29 12.55 7.20
CA LEU A 67 -14.34 11.58 7.77
C LEU A 67 -15.04 10.32 8.27
N ALA A 68 -16.10 10.48 9.05
CA ALA A 68 -16.86 9.35 9.60
C ALA A 68 -17.44 8.46 8.50
N GLU A 69 -18.02 9.05 7.47
CA GLU A 69 -18.61 8.31 6.35
C GLU A 69 -17.55 7.60 5.50
N LEU A 70 -16.41 8.24 5.23
CA LEU A 70 -15.28 7.60 4.54
C LEU A 70 -14.80 6.37 5.30
N VAL A 71 -14.63 6.50 6.62
CA VAL A 71 -14.20 5.40 7.49
C VAL A 71 -15.25 4.29 7.57
N ALA A 72 -16.54 4.64 7.67
CA ALA A 72 -17.66 3.68 7.67
C ALA A 72 -17.68 2.85 6.36
N ASN A 73 -17.33 3.47 5.22
CA ASN A 73 -17.17 2.79 3.93
C ASN A 73 -15.81 2.12 3.75
N SER A 74 -15.04 1.96 4.84
CA SER A 74 -13.71 1.34 4.86
C SER A 74 -12.70 2.01 3.93
N ALA A 75 -12.78 3.32 3.73
CA ALA A 75 -11.73 4.09 3.09
C ALA A 75 -10.56 4.33 4.06
N ALA A 76 -9.32 4.27 3.56
CA ALA A 76 -8.16 4.76 4.29
C ALA A 76 -7.95 6.24 3.98
N VAL A 77 -7.82 7.09 5.01
CA VAL A 77 -7.48 8.50 4.84
C VAL A 77 -6.05 8.73 5.29
N ILE A 78 -5.19 9.18 4.38
CA ILE A 78 -3.77 9.42 4.61
C ILE A 78 -3.55 10.91 4.78
N THR A 79 -2.82 11.32 5.82
CA THR A 79 -2.33 12.68 6.00
C THR A 79 -0.83 12.75 5.71
N CYS A 80 -0.38 13.86 5.12
CA CYS A 80 1.01 14.09 4.78
C CYS A 80 1.62 15.19 5.68
N ASP A 81 2.94 15.14 5.85
CA ASP A 81 3.71 16.15 6.57
C ASP A 81 4.02 17.39 5.72
N SER A 82 4.88 18.29 6.25
CA SER A 82 5.30 19.50 5.56
C SER A 82 6.15 19.25 4.33
N LYS A 83 6.73 18.06 4.19
CA LYS A 83 7.49 17.60 3.03
C LYS A 83 6.61 16.78 2.07
N CYS A 84 5.28 16.81 2.27
CA CYS A 84 4.31 16.07 1.48
C CYS A 84 4.53 14.55 1.51
N MET A 85 5.09 14.03 2.59
CA MET A 85 5.27 12.59 2.81
C MET A 85 4.17 12.04 3.73
N PRO A 86 3.59 10.87 3.41
CA PRO A 86 2.58 10.24 4.24
C PRO A 86 3.09 9.95 5.65
N THR A 87 2.42 10.50 6.67
CA THR A 87 2.80 10.36 8.09
C THR A 87 1.72 9.81 8.97
N GLY A 88 0.46 9.97 8.60
CA GLY A 88 -0.68 9.49 9.38
C GLY A 88 -1.70 8.76 8.53
N MET A 89 -2.49 7.88 9.17
CA MET A 89 -3.54 7.14 8.52
C MET A 89 -4.74 6.98 9.45
N LEU A 90 -5.93 7.32 8.96
CA LEU A 90 -7.20 7.02 9.61
C LEU A 90 -7.79 5.76 8.99
N LEU A 91 -8.09 4.77 9.84
CA LEU A 91 -8.68 3.48 9.49
C LEU A 91 -9.93 3.23 10.34
N PRO A 92 -10.88 2.37 9.89
CA PRO A 92 -12.01 1.97 10.73
C PRO A 92 -11.53 1.27 12.01
N LEU A 93 -12.16 1.58 13.13
CA LEU A 93 -12.00 0.83 14.37
C LEU A 93 -12.69 -0.54 14.29
N SER A 94 -13.78 -0.62 13.53
CA SER A 94 -14.62 -1.81 13.38
C SER A 94 -14.99 -1.98 11.90
N GLY A 95 -14.34 -2.88 11.20
CA GLY A 95 -14.61 -3.21 9.78
C GLY A 95 -15.02 -4.67 9.56
N ASN A 96 -15.17 -5.47 10.64
CA ASN A 96 -15.49 -6.90 10.59
C ASN A 96 -16.34 -7.30 11.78
N THR A 97 -17.26 -8.25 11.60
CA THR A 97 -18.15 -8.73 12.67
C THR A 97 -17.51 -9.77 13.60
N LEU A 98 -16.38 -10.35 13.19
CA LEU A 98 -15.68 -11.42 13.93
C LEU A 98 -14.39 -10.93 14.59
N TYR A 99 -14.31 -9.65 14.95
CA TYR A 99 -13.07 -9.06 15.47
C TYR A 99 -12.48 -9.78 16.66
N GLN A 100 -13.29 -10.04 17.69
CA GLN A 100 -12.80 -10.64 18.93
C GLN A 100 -12.17 -12.01 18.67
N GLU A 101 -12.84 -12.83 17.87
CA GLU A 101 -12.35 -14.16 17.50
C GLU A 101 -11.05 -14.08 16.70
N ARG A 102 -11.03 -13.23 15.67
CA ARG A 102 -9.87 -13.07 14.80
C ARG A 102 -8.67 -12.46 15.49
N PHE A 103 -8.89 -11.47 16.37
CA PHE A 103 -7.84 -10.89 17.18
C PHE A 103 -7.24 -11.91 18.13
N ARG A 104 -8.08 -12.72 18.79
CA ARG A 104 -7.61 -13.81 19.64
C ARG A 104 -6.76 -14.79 18.85
N ASN A 105 -7.24 -15.29 17.72
CA ASN A 105 -6.54 -16.25 16.89
C ASN A 105 -5.20 -15.69 16.35
N GLN A 106 -5.14 -14.39 16.01
CA GLN A 106 -3.92 -13.72 15.61
C GLN A 106 -2.93 -13.59 16.78
N ILE A 107 -3.38 -13.15 17.95
CA ILE A 107 -2.52 -12.90 19.13
C ILE A 107 -2.00 -14.23 19.69
N GLU A 108 -2.86 -15.24 19.79
CA GLU A 108 -2.55 -16.57 20.32
C GLU A 108 -1.92 -17.51 19.29
N ALA A 109 -1.67 -17.03 18.04
CA ALA A 109 -1.07 -17.84 17.00
C ALA A 109 0.27 -18.45 17.46
N ALA A 110 0.37 -19.76 17.36
CA ALA A 110 1.54 -20.50 17.80
C ALA A 110 2.80 -20.08 17.03
N ILE A 111 3.94 -20.07 17.71
CA ILE A 111 5.25 -19.69 17.12
C ILE A 111 5.53 -20.45 15.81
N PRO A 112 5.31 -21.79 15.73
CA PRO A 112 5.54 -22.53 14.48
C PRO A 112 4.70 -22.02 13.31
N LEU A 113 3.43 -21.65 13.56
CA LEU A 113 2.57 -21.08 12.52
C LEU A 113 3.13 -19.74 12.02
N ARG A 114 3.47 -18.81 12.91
CA ARG A 114 4.06 -17.51 12.53
C ARG A 114 5.32 -17.68 11.70
N LYS A 115 6.21 -18.60 12.11
CA LYS A 115 7.44 -18.90 11.38
C LYS A 115 7.19 -19.46 9.97
N GLN A 116 6.16 -20.29 9.81
CA GLN A 116 5.75 -20.80 8.49
C GLN A 116 5.12 -19.70 7.62
N LEU A 117 4.30 -18.84 8.20
CA LEU A 117 3.71 -17.72 7.48
C LEU A 117 4.80 -16.72 7.02
N TRP A 118 5.79 -16.43 7.88
CA TRP A 118 6.95 -15.63 7.51
C TRP A 118 7.77 -16.23 6.37
N GLN A 119 8.04 -17.51 6.42
CA GLN A 119 8.70 -18.23 5.33
C GLN A 119 7.98 -18.02 3.99
N GLN A 120 6.65 -18.13 3.97
CA GLN A 120 5.86 -17.93 2.76
C GLN A 120 5.95 -16.47 2.26
N THR A 121 5.92 -15.51 3.18
CA THR A 121 6.06 -14.08 2.88
C THR A 121 7.41 -13.79 2.23
N VAL A 122 8.50 -14.23 2.83
CA VAL A 122 9.87 -14.04 2.30
C VAL A 122 10.02 -14.72 0.94
N LYS A 123 9.55 -15.95 0.79
CA LYS A 123 9.60 -16.67 -0.48
C LYS A 123 8.87 -15.91 -1.58
N ALA A 124 7.64 -15.48 -1.33
CA ALA A 124 6.85 -14.73 -2.31
C ALA A 124 7.49 -13.37 -2.66
N LYS A 125 8.09 -12.67 -1.67
CA LYS A 125 8.87 -11.45 -1.91
C LYS A 125 10.01 -11.71 -2.88
N ILE A 126 10.86 -12.70 -2.60
CA ILE A 126 12.05 -12.97 -3.41
C ILE A 126 11.66 -13.42 -4.83
N GLU A 127 10.61 -14.22 -4.99
CA GLU A 127 10.09 -14.59 -6.32
C GLU A 127 9.62 -13.35 -7.10
N ASN A 128 8.89 -12.45 -6.47
CA ASN A 128 8.46 -11.20 -7.10
C ASN A 128 9.64 -10.26 -7.41
N GLN A 129 10.68 -10.23 -6.57
CA GLN A 129 11.92 -9.52 -6.89
C GLN A 129 12.60 -10.12 -8.13
N ALA A 130 12.62 -11.45 -8.27
CA ALA A 130 13.19 -12.10 -9.45
C ALA A 130 12.45 -11.69 -10.73
N TYR A 131 11.13 -11.70 -10.72
CA TYR A 131 10.31 -11.26 -11.87
C TYR A 131 10.48 -9.77 -12.17
N CYS A 132 10.52 -8.92 -11.16
CA CYS A 132 10.77 -7.49 -11.34
C CYS A 132 12.14 -7.23 -11.98
N LEU A 133 13.18 -7.93 -11.53
CA LEU A 133 14.52 -7.84 -12.08
C LEU A 133 14.56 -8.32 -13.54
N GLN A 134 13.96 -9.46 -13.83
CA GLN A 134 13.85 -10.03 -15.19
C GLN A 134 13.15 -9.07 -16.16
N LYS A 135 12.07 -8.43 -15.71
CA LYS A 135 11.28 -7.50 -16.54
C LYS A 135 12.03 -6.21 -16.87
N ASN A 136 12.83 -5.72 -15.93
CA ASN A 136 13.36 -4.36 -16.01
C ASN A 136 14.83 -4.28 -16.41
N THR A 137 15.57 -5.37 -16.34
CA THR A 137 17.01 -5.40 -16.58
C THR A 137 17.44 -6.59 -17.41
N SER A 138 18.68 -6.56 -17.92
CA SER A 138 19.35 -7.73 -18.55
C SER A 138 20.14 -8.57 -17.55
N LYS A 139 20.08 -8.25 -16.24
CA LYS A 139 20.83 -8.97 -15.21
C LYS A 139 20.18 -10.31 -14.90
N SER A 140 20.99 -11.28 -14.47
CA SER A 140 20.48 -12.61 -14.11
C SER A 140 19.56 -12.54 -12.90
N PHE A 141 18.37 -13.08 -13.02
CA PHE A 141 17.40 -13.24 -11.92
C PHE A 141 17.49 -14.63 -11.26
N VAL A 142 18.22 -15.56 -11.85
CA VAL A 142 18.37 -16.96 -11.37
C VAL A 142 18.82 -17.05 -9.90
N PRO A 143 19.80 -16.24 -9.42
CA PRO A 143 20.19 -16.27 -8.02
C PRO A 143 19.04 -16.03 -7.05
N LEU A 144 18.08 -15.15 -7.39
CA LEU A 144 16.91 -14.89 -6.55
C LEU A 144 15.99 -16.12 -6.46
N HIS A 145 15.70 -16.80 -7.57
CA HIS A 145 14.94 -18.06 -7.52
C HIS A 145 15.64 -19.15 -6.70
N VAL A 146 16.97 -19.22 -6.75
CA VAL A 146 17.73 -20.16 -5.91
C VAL A 146 17.59 -19.82 -4.44
N LEU A 147 17.66 -18.53 -4.08
CA LEU A 147 17.46 -18.08 -2.70
C LEU A 147 16.02 -18.36 -2.23
N ALA A 148 15.01 -18.05 -3.05
CA ALA A 148 13.60 -18.30 -2.71
C ALA A 148 13.33 -19.77 -2.36
N ARG A 149 13.93 -20.71 -3.11
CA ARG A 149 13.79 -22.15 -2.84
C ARG A 149 14.47 -22.61 -1.55
N LYS A 150 15.49 -21.88 -1.10
CA LYS A 150 16.25 -22.20 0.12
C LYS A 150 15.62 -21.62 1.39
N VAL A 151 14.66 -20.71 1.29
CA VAL A 151 14.00 -20.10 2.45
C VAL A 151 13.37 -21.18 3.32
N ARG A 152 13.86 -21.31 4.55
CA ARG A 152 13.34 -22.21 5.58
C ARG A 152 12.42 -21.46 6.54
N SER A 153 11.77 -22.20 7.42
CA SER A 153 10.93 -21.64 8.48
C SER A 153 11.65 -20.51 9.20
N ASP A 154 10.98 -19.36 9.38
CA ASP A 154 11.52 -18.15 10.01
C ASP A 154 12.66 -17.46 9.25
N ASP A 155 12.92 -17.88 8.01
CA ASP A 155 14.09 -17.42 7.22
C ASP A 155 15.42 -17.49 8.01
N ALA A 156 15.64 -18.61 8.69
CA ALA A 156 16.74 -18.78 9.64
C ALA A 156 18.14 -18.48 9.05
N ASP A 157 18.30 -18.58 7.73
CA ASP A 157 19.55 -18.31 7.02
C ASP A 157 19.62 -16.88 6.47
N ASN A 158 18.62 -16.04 6.75
CA ASN A 158 18.51 -14.66 6.30
C ASN A 158 18.63 -14.50 4.77
N HIS A 159 17.93 -15.37 4.03
CA HIS A 159 17.88 -15.30 2.56
C HIS A 159 17.18 -14.03 2.07
N GLU A 160 16.28 -13.45 2.87
CA GLU A 160 15.65 -12.16 2.59
C GLU A 160 16.69 -11.06 2.38
N ALA A 161 17.62 -10.91 3.33
CA ALA A 161 18.66 -9.88 3.25
C ALA A 161 19.63 -10.15 2.09
N GLN A 162 19.99 -11.41 1.85
CA GLN A 162 20.86 -11.81 0.72
C GLN A 162 20.18 -11.48 -0.61
N ALA A 163 18.88 -11.78 -0.74
CA ALA A 163 18.10 -11.47 -1.93
C ALA A 163 17.95 -9.96 -2.12
N ALA A 164 17.68 -9.22 -1.05
CA ALA A 164 17.57 -7.76 -1.10
C ALA A 164 18.89 -7.12 -1.56
N ALA A 165 20.04 -7.55 -1.03
CA ALA A 165 21.35 -7.04 -1.44
C ALA A 165 21.62 -7.29 -2.94
N TYR A 166 21.32 -8.51 -3.42
CA TYR A 166 21.47 -8.85 -4.83
C TYR A 166 20.50 -8.04 -5.71
N TYR A 167 19.23 -7.94 -5.29
CA TYR A 167 18.17 -7.25 -6.03
C TYR A 167 18.47 -5.77 -6.21
N TRP A 168 18.75 -5.04 -5.13
CA TRP A 168 19.00 -3.60 -5.20
C TRP A 168 20.24 -3.26 -6.02
N LYS A 169 21.31 -4.04 -5.89
CA LYS A 169 22.54 -3.87 -6.67
C LYS A 169 22.33 -4.02 -8.18
N ASN A 170 21.34 -4.83 -8.60
CA ASN A 170 21.13 -5.16 -10.01
C ASN A 170 19.90 -4.48 -10.62
N LEU A 171 19.00 -3.91 -9.81
CA LEU A 171 17.75 -3.31 -10.29
C LEU A 171 17.95 -1.87 -10.76
N PHE A 172 18.72 -1.08 -10.03
CA PHE A 172 19.04 0.30 -10.36
C PHE A 172 20.50 0.44 -10.88
N SER A 173 20.87 1.65 -11.27
CA SER A 173 22.23 1.95 -11.74
C SER A 173 23.28 1.70 -10.65
N ASP A 174 24.55 1.57 -11.08
CA ASP A 174 25.68 1.40 -10.18
C ASP A 174 25.73 2.54 -9.14
N GLY A 175 25.94 2.15 -7.87
CA GLY A 175 25.98 3.08 -6.74
C GLY A 175 24.65 3.31 -6.03
N PHE A 176 23.53 2.78 -6.52
CA PHE A 176 22.25 2.86 -5.80
C PHE A 176 22.30 2.04 -4.50
N THR A 177 21.92 2.68 -3.41
CA THR A 177 21.69 2.02 -2.11
C THR A 177 20.27 2.33 -1.66
N ARG A 178 19.53 1.27 -1.30
CA ARG A 178 18.21 1.44 -0.71
C ARG A 178 18.35 1.98 0.70
N ASP A 179 18.02 3.26 0.86
CA ASP A 179 18.10 3.99 2.12
C ASP A 179 16.84 4.86 2.27
N LYS A 180 16.29 4.90 3.49
CA LYS A 180 15.09 5.71 3.77
C LYS A 180 15.37 7.20 3.53
N ASP A 181 16.55 7.69 3.87
CA ASP A 181 16.96 9.08 3.75
C ASP A 181 17.94 9.31 2.57
N GLY A 182 18.04 8.30 1.68
CA GLY A 182 18.92 8.32 0.52
C GLY A 182 18.42 9.18 -0.63
N ILE A 183 19.33 9.44 -1.57
CA ILE A 183 19.07 10.22 -2.79
C ILE A 183 17.97 9.57 -3.66
N PRO A 184 17.34 10.30 -4.61
CA PRO A 184 16.40 9.74 -5.56
C PRO A 184 16.95 8.48 -6.28
N PRO A 185 16.12 7.47 -6.55
CA PRO A 185 14.66 7.46 -6.39
C PRO A 185 14.16 6.97 -5.02
N ASN A 186 14.98 6.99 -3.96
CA ASN A 186 14.55 6.52 -2.63
C ASN A 186 13.32 7.26 -2.08
N ASN A 187 13.21 8.58 -2.32
CA ASN A 187 12.05 9.38 -1.96
C ASN A 187 10.77 8.89 -2.66
N LEU A 188 10.84 8.55 -3.96
CA LEU A 188 9.71 8.04 -4.73
C LEU A 188 9.32 6.63 -4.28
N LEU A 189 10.30 5.76 -3.99
CA LEU A 189 10.08 4.44 -3.39
C LEU A 189 9.38 4.56 -2.03
N ASN A 190 9.85 5.49 -1.17
CA ASN A 190 9.24 5.72 0.15
C ASN A 190 7.79 6.17 0.04
N TYR A 191 7.49 7.09 -0.89
CA TYR A 191 6.14 7.55 -1.13
C TYR A 191 5.24 6.40 -1.61
N GLY A 192 5.70 5.63 -2.60
CA GLY A 192 4.97 4.47 -3.11
C GLY A 192 4.72 3.42 -2.03
N TYR A 193 5.71 3.11 -1.20
CA TYR A 193 5.55 2.15 -0.09
C TYR A 193 4.59 2.66 0.99
N ALA A 194 4.49 3.96 1.21
CA ALA A 194 3.50 4.50 2.13
C ALA A 194 2.06 4.32 1.60
N ILE A 195 1.85 4.52 0.30
CA ILE A 195 0.56 4.22 -0.34
C ILE A 195 0.24 2.72 -0.28
N LEU A 196 1.22 1.86 -0.60
CA LEU A 196 1.06 0.41 -0.50
C LEU A 196 0.71 -0.03 0.93
N ARG A 197 1.41 0.50 1.95
CA ARG A 197 1.11 0.23 3.37
C ARG A 197 -0.33 0.56 3.71
N ALA A 198 -0.86 1.69 3.20
CA ALA A 198 -2.24 2.07 3.44
C ALA A 198 -3.25 1.09 2.82
N VAL A 199 -2.97 0.62 1.60
CA VAL A 199 -3.80 -0.39 0.92
C VAL A 199 -3.82 -1.70 1.72
N ILE A 200 -2.65 -2.17 2.17
CA ILE A 200 -2.54 -3.41 2.96
C ILE A 200 -3.17 -3.25 4.35
N ALA A 201 -2.90 -2.15 5.07
CA ALA A 201 -3.48 -1.89 6.39
C ALA A 201 -5.02 -1.84 6.34
N ARG A 202 -5.57 -1.18 5.32
CA ARG A 202 -7.00 -1.16 5.05
C ARG A 202 -7.55 -2.58 4.81
N ALA A 203 -6.87 -3.39 4.02
CA ALA A 203 -7.28 -4.76 3.73
C ALA A 203 -7.23 -5.66 4.98
N LEU A 204 -6.21 -5.49 5.84
CA LEU A 204 -6.09 -6.19 7.13
C LEU A 204 -7.27 -5.88 8.05
N VAL A 205 -7.60 -4.59 8.23
CA VAL A 205 -8.76 -4.17 9.04
C VAL A 205 -10.05 -4.75 8.46
N GLY A 206 -10.25 -4.68 7.14
CA GLY A 206 -11.40 -5.28 6.47
C GLY A 206 -11.49 -6.80 6.65
N SER A 207 -10.35 -7.48 6.81
CA SER A 207 -10.26 -8.91 7.12
C SER A 207 -10.35 -9.22 8.62
N GLY A 208 -10.54 -8.22 9.48
CA GLY A 208 -10.64 -8.38 10.93
C GLY A 208 -9.30 -8.67 11.61
N LEU A 209 -8.18 -8.21 11.04
CA LEU A 209 -6.85 -8.40 11.59
C LEU A 209 -6.27 -7.07 12.13
N LEU A 210 -5.43 -7.16 13.14
CA LEU A 210 -4.72 -6.03 13.74
C LEU A 210 -3.47 -5.68 12.91
N PRO A 211 -3.40 -4.51 12.25
CA PRO A 211 -2.23 -4.12 11.46
C PRO A 211 -0.94 -4.00 12.27
N VAL A 212 -1.06 -3.78 13.58
CA VAL A 212 0.08 -3.58 14.50
C VAL A 212 0.75 -4.89 14.91
N TYR A 213 0.03 -6.02 14.92
CA TYR A 213 0.55 -7.28 15.46
C TYR A 213 1.15 -8.15 14.37
N GLY A 214 2.45 -7.97 14.12
CA GLY A 214 3.20 -8.62 13.04
C GLY A 214 3.38 -10.12 13.18
N ILE A 215 3.67 -10.77 12.05
CA ILE A 215 4.12 -12.16 11.98
C ILE A 215 5.58 -12.24 12.44
N HIS A 216 6.42 -11.33 11.94
CA HIS A 216 7.87 -11.28 12.14
C HIS A 216 8.33 -9.96 12.78
N HIS A 217 7.93 -8.80 12.25
CA HIS A 217 8.32 -7.52 12.79
C HIS A 217 7.62 -7.20 14.11
N HIS A 218 8.41 -6.81 15.12
CA HIS A 218 7.93 -6.55 16.50
C HIS A 218 8.47 -5.21 17.05
N ASN A 219 8.57 -4.18 16.21
CA ASN A 219 9.02 -2.87 16.68
C ASN A 219 7.92 -2.18 17.49
N ARG A 220 8.17 -1.90 18.78
CA ARG A 220 7.22 -1.25 19.71
C ARG A 220 6.74 0.14 19.28
N TYR A 221 7.45 0.80 18.38
CA TYR A 221 7.10 2.13 17.87
C TYR A 221 6.37 2.08 16.52
N ASN A 222 6.22 0.89 15.93
CA ASN A 222 5.58 0.74 14.63
C ASN A 222 4.14 0.24 14.79
N ALA A 223 3.18 1.09 14.48
CA ALA A 223 1.76 0.76 14.50
C ALA A 223 1.30 -0.16 13.35
N TYR A 224 2.19 -0.52 12.43
CA TYR A 224 1.88 -1.22 11.18
C TYR A 224 2.74 -2.46 10.95
N CYS A 225 3.24 -3.13 11.99
CA CYS A 225 4.13 -4.27 11.85
C CYS A 225 3.58 -5.36 10.93
N LEU A 226 2.29 -5.75 11.08
CA LEU A 226 1.69 -6.75 10.19
C LEU A 226 1.49 -6.20 8.76
N ALA A 227 1.15 -4.93 8.63
CA ALA A 227 1.02 -4.34 7.31
C ALA A 227 2.38 -4.32 6.59
N ASP A 228 3.46 -4.04 7.32
CA ASP A 228 4.82 -4.09 6.79
C ASP A 228 5.23 -5.52 6.41
N ASP A 229 4.89 -6.54 7.23
CA ASP A 229 5.12 -7.94 6.89
C ASP A 229 4.40 -8.35 5.60
N ILE A 230 3.11 -8.07 5.53
CA ILE A 230 2.27 -8.53 4.41
C ILE A 230 2.52 -7.75 3.12
N MET A 231 3.01 -6.51 3.20
CA MET A 231 3.35 -5.74 2.00
C MET A 231 4.66 -6.18 1.34
N GLU A 232 5.52 -6.96 2.01
CA GLU A 232 6.83 -7.35 1.46
C GLU A 232 6.74 -7.99 0.06
N PRO A 233 5.85 -8.97 -0.23
CA PRO A 233 5.67 -9.51 -1.56
C PRO A 233 5.10 -8.54 -2.60
N TYR A 234 4.52 -7.43 -2.13
CA TYR A 234 3.94 -6.38 -2.99
C TYR A 234 4.94 -5.28 -3.35
N ARG A 235 6.04 -5.11 -2.57
CA ARG A 235 7.03 -4.07 -2.83
C ARG A 235 7.60 -4.10 -4.26
N PRO A 236 7.92 -5.26 -4.86
CA PRO A 236 8.46 -5.29 -6.22
C PRO A 236 7.53 -4.70 -7.29
N PHE A 237 6.21 -4.67 -7.07
CA PHE A 237 5.28 -4.00 -8.00
C PHE A 237 5.42 -2.46 -7.93
N VAL A 238 5.72 -1.93 -6.75
CA VAL A 238 6.02 -0.50 -6.59
C VAL A 238 7.37 -0.19 -7.22
N ASP A 239 8.37 -1.06 -7.05
CA ASP A 239 9.70 -0.90 -7.65
C ASP A 239 9.61 -0.86 -9.19
N ASP A 240 8.83 -1.76 -9.77
CA ASP A 240 8.53 -1.80 -11.22
C ASP A 240 7.86 -0.50 -11.70
N LEU A 241 6.89 0.01 -10.93
CA LEU A 241 6.25 1.29 -11.22
C LEU A 241 7.23 2.46 -11.15
N VAL A 242 8.10 2.49 -10.13
CA VAL A 242 9.13 3.54 -9.98
C VAL A 242 10.08 3.53 -11.18
N ILE A 243 10.56 2.36 -11.60
CA ILE A 243 11.42 2.24 -12.79
C ILE A 243 10.68 2.72 -14.04
N SER A 244 9.43 2.34 -14.21
CA SER A 244 8.61 2.77 -15.34
C SER A 244 8.39 4.28 -15.34
N THR A 245 8.27 4.89 -14.16
CA THR A 245 8.14 6.34 -13.99
C THR A 245 9.46 7.05 -14.31
N MET A 246 10.60 6.55 -13.83
CA MET A 246 11.92 7.08 -14.14
C MET A 246 12.26 7.08 -15.64
N LYS A 247 11.73 6.14 -16.39
CA LYS A 247 11.88 6.12 -17.86
C LYS A 247 11.10 7.23 -18.56
N LYS A 248 10.09 7.82 -17.90
CA LYS A 248 9.21 8.86 -18.47
C LYS A 248 9.50 10.25 -17.92
N MET A 249 9.99 10.34 -16.69
CA MET A 249 10.14 11.59 -15.94
C MET A 249 11.41 11.53 -15.10
N GLU A 250 12.05 12.69 -14.94
CA GLU A 250 13.14 12.85 -13.98
C GLU A 250 12.61 12.82 -12.53
N VAL A 251 13.32 12.12 -11.65
CA VAL A 251 13.01 12.06 -10.21
C VAL A 251 14.05 12.91 -9.47
N SER A 252 13.59 14.07 -8.99
CA SER A 252 14.38 15.01 -8.17
C SER A 252 14.14 14.78 -6.67
N ASP A 253 14.88 15.51 -5.82
CA ASP A 253 14.72 15.45 -4.36
C ASP A 253 13.28 15.78 -3.93
N ASP A 254 12.67 16.80 -4.55
CA ASP A 254 11.29 17.17 -4.32
C ASP A 254 10.36 16.40 -5.27
N LEU A 255 9.41 15.66 -4.70
CA LEU A 255 8.41 14.93 -5.48
C LEU A 255 7.36 15.88 -6.07
N THR A 256 7.36 16.02 -7.38
CA THR A 256 6.35 16.78 -8.11
C THR A 256 4.98 16.13 -8.02
N VAL A 257 3.91 16.90 -8.26
CA VAL A 257 2.53 16.39 -8.32
C VAL A 257 2.39 15.28 -9.38
N ALA A 258 3.12 15.40 -10.50
CA ALA A 258 3.10 14.39 -11.56
C ALA A 258 3.69 13.05 -11.08
N LEU A 259 4.84 13.06 -10.39
CA LEU A 259 5.46 11.85 -9.81
C LEU A 259 4.55 11.19 -8.77
N LYS A 260 3.94 12.00 -7.88
CA LYS A 260 2.98 11.48 -6.89
C LYS A 260 1.76 10.86 -7.55
N ARG A 261 1.24 11.45 -8.63
CA ARG A 261 0.10 10.91 -9.39
C ARG A 261 0.41 9.51 -9.94
N GLU A 262 1.62 9.27 -10.45
CA GLU A 262 2.00 7.92 -10.90
C GLU A 262 1.92 6.91 -9.74
N MET A 263 2.43 7.25 -8.56
CA MET A 263 2.39 6.37 -7.39
C MET A 263 0.96 6.12 -6.87
N LEU A 264 0.01 7.04 -7.10
CA LEU A 264 -1.39 6.85 -6.74
C LEU A 264 -2.10 5.79 -7.60
N SER A 265 -1.47 5.32 -8.68
CA SER A 265 -1.96 4.19 -9.47
C SER A 265 -1.71 2.83 -8.79
N ILE A 266 -0.90 2.74 -7.72
CA ILE A 266 -0.56 1.50 -7.01
C ILE A 266 -1.79 0.64 -6.69
N PRO A 267 -2.90 1.16 -6.16
CA PRO A 267 -4.07 0.33 -5.82
C PRO A 267 -4.71 -0.37 -7.03
N VAL A 268 -4.50 0.16 -8.23
CA VAL A 268 -5.09 -0.37 -9.47
C VAL A 268 -4.07 -1.06 -10.39
N LEU A 269 -2.82 -1.23 -9.95
CA LEU A 269 -1.83 -2.02 -10.68
C LEU A 269 -2.34 -3.45 -10.89
N ASP A 270 -2.14 -3.98 -12.09
CA ASP A 270 -2.50 -5.34 -12.39
C ASP A 270 -1.50 -6.34 -11.82
N VAL A 271 -2.02 -7.32 -11.09
CA VAL A 271 -1.27 -8.44 -10.53
C VAL A 271 -2.01 -9.75 -10.80
N VAL A 272 -1.34 -10.89 -10.72
CA VAL A 272 -1.98 -12.20 -10.76
C VAL A 272 -2.13 -12.74 -9.35
N ILE A 273 -3.33 -13.11 -8.96
CA ILE A 273 -3.60 -13.80 -7.68
C ILE A 273 -4.60 -14.93 -7.90
N GLY A 274 -4.29 -16.13 -7.37
CA GLY A 274 -5.12 -17.31 -7.59
C GLY A 274 -5.30 -17.64 -9.09
N GLY A 275 -4.28 -17.37 -9.91
CA GLY A 275 -4.30 -17.59 -11.37
C GLY A 275 -5.14 -16.58 -12.16
N LYS A 276 -5.63 -15.50 -11.54
CA LYS A 276 -6.47 -14.49 -12.19
C LYS A 276 -5.83 -13.10 -12.10
N ARG A 277 -5.91 -12.33 -13.18
CA ARG A 277 -5.55 -10.91 -13.20
C ARG A 277 -6.50 -10.11 -12.34
N SER A 278 -5.98 -9.29 -11.46
CA SER A 278 -6.76 -8.48 -10.52
C SER A 278 -6.03 -7.17 -10.20
N PRO A 279 -6.74 -6.08 -9.88
CA PRO A 279 -6.14 -4.90 -9.30
C PRO A 279 -5.46 -5.21 -7.95
N LEU A 280 -4.32 -4.59 -7.68
CA LEU A 280 -3.53 -4.81 -6.46
C LEU A 280 -4.37 -4.67 -5.18
N MET A 281 -5.28 -3.68 -5.09
CA MET A 281 -6.11 -3.51 -3.91
C MET A 281 -7.09 -4.67 -3.69
N ILE A 282 -7.54 -5.33 -4.75
CA ILE A 282 -8.39 -6.55 -4.65
C ILE A 282 -7.53 -7.73 -4.22
N ALA A 283 -6.33 -7.87 -4.82
CA ALA A 283 -5.37 -8.88 -4.41
C ALA A 283 -4.99 -8.76 -2.94
N ALA A 284 -4.77 -7.53 -2.43
CA ALA A 284 -4.52 -7.29 -1.01
C ALA A 284 -5.64 -7.82 -0.11
N GLY A 285 -6.91 -7.62 -0.51
CA GLY A 285 -8.07 -8.19 0.20
C GLY A 285 -8.07 -9.72 0.22
N LEU A 286 -7.73 -10.36 -0.91
CA LEU A 286 -7.64 -11.83 -0.99
C LEU A 286 -6.47 -12.36 -0.14
N THR A 287 -5.32 -11.70 -0.16
CA THR A 287 -4.16 -12.06 0.69
C THR A 287 -4.51 -11.98 2.16
N THR A 288 -5.10 -10.86 2.62
CA THR A 288 -5.42 -10.68 4.04
C THR A 288 -6.55 -11.61 4.50
N ALA A 289 -7.50 -11.93 3.64
CA ALA A 289 -8.54 -12.92 3.91
C ALA A 289 -7.95 -14.35 4.03
N SER A 290 -6.98 -14.72 3.18
CA SER A 290 -6.27 -16.01 3.29
C SER A 290 -5.44 -16.09 4.57
N LEU A 291 -4.78 -14.99 4.95
CA LEU A 291 -4.05 -14.90 6.22
C LEU A 291 -4.99 -15.11 7.43
N ALA A 292 -6.17 -14.49 7.42
CA ALA A 292 -7.16 -14.70 8.48
C ALA A 292 -7.58 -16.18 8.59
N LYS A 293 -7.74 -16.86 7.46
CA LYS A 293 -7.99 -18.32 7.44
C LYS A 293 -6.82 -19.12 8.01
N CYS A 294 -5.58 -18.71 7.76
CA CYS A 294 -4.40 -19.35 8.36
C CYS A 294 -4.41 -19.24 9.88
N TYR A 295 -4.73 -18.06 10.42
CA TYR A 295 -4.85 -17.87 11.87
C TYR A 295 -6.01 -18.68 12.49
N ASN A 296 -7.11 -18.88 11.75
CA ASN A 296 -8.22 -19.72 12.20
C ASN A 296 -7.93 -21.23 12.08
N GLY A 297 -6.87 -21.63 11.38
CA GLY A 297 -6.59 -23.05 11.09
C GLY A 297 -7.35 -23.62 9.87
N ASP A 298 -8.09 -22.77 9.14
CA ASP A 298 -8.88 -23.13 7.96
C ASP A 298 -8.02 -23.26 6.69
N ALA A 299 -6.82 -22.69 6.70
CA ALA A 299 -5.84 -22.75 5.62
C ALA A 299 -4.42 -22.83 6.17
N ARG A 300 -3.50 -23.27 5.32
CA ARG A 300 -2.06 -23.35 5.66
C ARG A 300 -1.20 -22.40 4.84
N GLU A 301 -1.77 -21.81 3.80
CA GLU A 301 -1.04 -21.00 2.84
C GLU A 301 -1.69 -19.63 2.68
N ILE A 302 -0.85 -18.60 2.62
CA ILE A 302 -1.25 -17.23 2.26
C ILE A 302 -1.24 -17.14 0.74
N SER A 303 -2.32 -16.61 0.17
CA SER A 303 -2.37 -16.30 -1.26
C SER A 303 -1.67 -14.96 -1.51
N TYR A 304 -0.47 -15.00 -2.07
CA TYR A 304 0.26 -13.81 -2.50
C TYR A 304 0.12 -13.57 -4.00
N PRO A 305 0.24 -12.30 -4.45
CA PRO A 305 0.24 -12.00 -5.88
C PRO A 305 1.58 -12.38 -6.51
N SER A 306 1.54 -12.58 -7.84
CA SER A 306 2.70 -12.67 -8.71
C SER A 306 2.60 -11.68 -9.86
N PHE A 307 3.70 -11.43 -10.55
CA PHE A 307 3.70 -10.67 -11.80
C PHE A 307 2.91 -11.40 -12.90
N LEU A 308 2.48 -10.62 -13.92
CA LEU A 308 1.83 -11.12 -15.15
C LEU A 308 2.80 -11.90 -16.02
#